data_9139c127284b7b78e54cc6d4ffc51fe4
#
_entry.id   9139c127284b7b78e54cc6d4ffc51fe4
#
_cell.length_a   1.000
_cell.length_b   1.000
_cell.length_c   1.000
_cell.angle_alpha   90.00
_cell.angle_beta   90.00
_cell.angle_gamma   90.00
#
_symmetry.space_group_name_H-M   'P 1'
#
loop_
_entity.id
_entity.type
_entity.pdbx_description
1 polymer ?
#
loop_
_entity_poly.entity_id
_entity_poly.type
_entity_poly.pdbx_seq_one_letter_code
_entity_poly.pdbx_strand_id
1 'polypeptide(L)'
;SRLKHTAMNDRAAELFGELKSETRPNDLVERMSGGQRQAVALARTRLSDPKIVLLDEPTAAISIRQVAGILARIKQLKETGHAVILVSHRMMDVFEVCDRVAVLRRGNKIADKPIANTNPEEVTGLITGALEKA
;
A
#
# COMPACT_ATOMS: atom_id res chain seq x y z
N SER A 1 11.78 0.21 31.56
CA SER A 1 12.74 0.82 30.61
C SER A 1 12.29 2.23 30.29
N ARG A 2 13.17 3.21 30.43
CA ARG A 2 12.86 4.62 30.17
C ARG A 2 12.83 4.83 28.65
N LEU A 3 11.71 5.33 28.11
CA LEU A 3 11.61 5.67 26.69
C LEU A 3 12.62 6.76 26.32
N LYS A 4 13.37 6.56 25.25
CA LYS A 4 14.33 7.55 24.71
C LYS A 4 13.59 8.44 23.69
N HIS A 5 12.79 9.38 24.16
CA HIS A 5 11.93 10.22 23.33
C HIS A 5 12.67 10.94 22.19
N THR A 6 13.86 11.47 22.45
CA THR A 6 14.67 12.15 21.43
C THR A 6 15.04 11.20 20.29
N ALA A 7 15.63 10.06 20.60
CA ALA A 7 16.02 9.06 19.59
C ALA A 7 14.81 8.51 18.81
N MET A 8 13.65 8.39 19.47
CA MET A 8 12.40 7.97 18.81
C MET A 8 11.90 9.04 17.83
N ASN A 9 11.94 10.31 18.24
CA ASN A 9 11.54 11.44 17.39
C ASN A 9 12.47 11.60 16.19
N ASP A 10 13.78 11.50 16.38
CA ASP A 10 14.77 11.59 15.30
C ASP A 10 14.55 10.48 14.26
N ARG A 11 14.35 9.23 14.72
CA ARG A 11 14.07 8.12 13.82
C ARG A 11 12.73 8.25 13.09
N ALA A 12 11.70 8.75 13.75
CA ALA A 12 10.41 9.01 13.12
C ALA A 12 10.51 10.13 12.08
N ALA A 13 11.24 11.21 12.37
CA ALA A 13 11.47 12.30 11.43
C ALA A 13 12.21 11.84 10.17
N GLU A 14 13.23 10.99 10.31
CA GLU A 14 13.96 10.38 9.20
C GLU A 14 13.01 9.57 8.30
N LEU A 15 12.19 8.67 8.88
CA LEU A 15 11.24 7.84 8.14
C LEU A 15 10.17 8.65 7.43
N PHE A 16 9.65 9.71 8.05
CA PHE A 16 8.67 10.59 7.40
C PHE A 16 9.30 11.41 6.28
N GLY A 17 10.57 11.81 6.41
CA GLY A 17 11.34 12.43 5.34
C GLY A 17 11.53 11.52 4.13
N GLU A 18 11.88 10.25 4.34
CA GLU A 18 11.97 9.24 3.28
C GLU A 18 10.64 9.05 2.54
N LEU A 19 9.53 9.15 3.25
CA LEU A 19 8.17 9.01 2.70
C LEU A 19 7.65 10.30 2.05
N LYS A 20 8.43 11.39 2.09
CA LYS A 20 8.00 12.74 1.68
C LYS A 20 6.66 13.14 2.33
N SER A 21 6.46 12.71 3.58
CA SER A 21 5.26 13.02 4.36
C SER A 21 5.44 14.34 5.10
N GLU A 22 4.39 15.15 5.14
CA GLU A 22 4.32 16.37 5.97
C GLU A 22 4.10 16.08 7.46
N THR A 23 3.98 14.81 7.83
CA THR A 23 3.76 14.34 9.20
C THR A 23 4.99 14.60 10.06
N ARG A 24 4.78 15.11 11.27
CA ARG A 24 5.82 15.32 12.27
C ARG A 24 5.76 14.28 13.37
N PRO A 25 6.88 13.92 14.02
CA PRO A 25 6.92 12.89 15.06
C PRO A 25 5.95 13.12 16.23
N ASN A 26 5.66 14.38 16.55
CA ASN A 26 4.80 14.75 17.67
C ASN A 26 3.34 15.05 17.27
N ASP A 27 2.98 14.85 15.99
CA ASP A 27 1.60 15.05 15.54
C ASP A 27 0.70 13.94 16.11
N LEU A 28 -0.47 14.32 16.60
CA LEU A 28 -1.46 13.36 17.10
C LEU A 28 -2.14 12.64 15.94
N VAL A 29 -2.11 11.32 15.93
CA VAL A 29 -2.71 10.46 14.88
C VAL A 29 -4.19 10.77 14.66
N GLU A 30 -4.92 11.11 15.72
CA GLU A 30 -6.34 11.49 15.66
C GLU A 30 -6.61 12.72 14.79
N ARG A 31 -5.63 13.62 14.68
CA ARG A 31 -5.73 14.87 13.89
C ARG A 31 -5.15 14.74 12.48
N MET A 32 -4.61 13.58 12.12
CA MET A 32 -3.99 13.34 10.82
C MET A 32 -5.04 13.13 9.74
N SER A 33 -4.71 13.61 8.53
CA SER A 33 -5.43 13.25 7.31
C SER A 33 -5.30 11.75 6.99
N GLY A 34 -6.15 11.22 6.09
CA GLY A 34 -6.05 9.83 5.63
C GLY A 34 -4.65 9.50 5.09
N GLY A 35 -4.08 10.38 4.25
CA GLY A 35 -2.74 10.19 3.70
C GLY A 35 -1.62 10.23 4.74
N GLN A 36 -1.74 11.08 5.75
CA GLN A 36 -0.78 11.12 6.86
C GLN A 36 -0.84 9.84 7.69
N ARG A 37 -2.04 9.33 7.99
CA ARG A 37 -2.21 8.04 8.68
C ARG A 37 -1.61 6.88 7.89
N GLN A 38 -1.79 6.87 6.55
CA GLN A 38 -1.15 5.88 5.69
C GLN A 38 0.38 5.98 5.70
N ALA A 39 0.93 7.19 5.68
CA ALA A 39 2.37 7.40 5.80
C ALA A 39 2.92 6.85 7.12
N VAL A 40 2.21 7.05 8.24
CA VAL A 40 2.58 6.46 9.55
C VAL A 40 2.53 4.93 9.49
N ALA A 41 1.49 4.35 8.91
CA ALA A 41 1.37 2.90 8.77
C ALA A 41 2.53 2.30 7.95
N LEU A 42 2.88 2.93 6.83
CA LEU A 42 4.01 2.52 6.00
C LEU A 42 5.37 2.73 6.70
N ALA A 43 5.55 3.83 7.44
CA ALA A 43 6.76 4.06 8.22
C ALA A 43 7.00 2.95 9.26
N ARG A 44 5.94 2.44 9.88
CA ARG A 44 6.03 1.33 10.84
C ARG A 44 6.60 0.05 10.23
N THR A 45 6.35 -0.22 8.96
CA THR A 45 6.91 -1.41 8.29
C THR A 45 8.44 -1.37 8.23
N ARG A 46 9.04 -0.17 8.21
CA ARG A 46 10.50 -0.01 8.22
C ARG A 46 11.15 -0.29 9.59
N LEU A 47 10.37 -0.16 10.65
CA LEU A 47 10.87 -0.42 12.01
C LEU A 47 10.94 -1.91 12.33
N SER A 48 10.06 -2.72 11.74
CA SER A 48 9.93 -4.15 12.03
C SER A 48 10.57 -5.06 10.96
N ASP A 49 10.95 -4.51 9.80
CA ASP A 49 11.49 -5.24 8.65
C ASP A 49 10.73 -6.55 8.35
N PRO A 50 9.40 -6.48 8.10
CA PRO A 50 8.56 -7.65 7.92
C PRO A 50 8.88 -8.33 6.59
N LYS A 51 8.79 -9.65 6.53
CA LYS A 51 8.90 -10.39 5.25
C LYS A 51 7.70 -10.17 4.33
N ILE A 52 6.52 -9.98 4.92
CA ILE A 52 5.25 -9.79 4.19
C ILE A 52 4.57 -8.53 4.69
N VAL A 53 4.14 -7.68 3.77
CA VAL A 53 3.39 -6.45 4.03
C VAL A 53 2.00 -6.58 3.42
N LEU A 54 0.97 -6.39 4.24
CA LEU A 54 -0.43 -6.38 3.82
C LEU A 54 -0.93 -4.95 3.75
N LEU A 55 -1.46 -4.55 2.60
CA LEU A 55 -2.00 -3.21 2.36
C LEU A 55 -3.46 -3.35 1.90
N ASP A 56 -4.38 -2.85 2.69
CA ASP A 56 -5.82 -2.85 2.39
C ASP A 56 -6.26 -1.45 2.00
N GLU A 57 -6.65 -1.29 0.73
CA GLU A 57 -7.10 -0.03 0.11
C GLU A 57 -6.20 1.18 0.44
N PRO A 58 -4.87 1.08 0.29
CA PRO A 58 -3.93 2.09 0.80
C PRO A 58 -4.05 3.45 0.10
N THR A 59 -4.69 3.51 -1.06
CA THR A 59 -4.88 4.73 -1.86
C THR A 59 -6.30 5.28 -1.82
N ALA A 60 -7.17 4.69 -1.00
CA ALA A 60 -8.55 5.17 -0.85
C ALA A 60 -8.60 6.51 -0.10
N ALA A 61 -9.48 7.40 -0.56
CA ALA A 61 -9.79 8.68 0.09
C ALA A 61 -8.59 9.61 0.33
N ILE A 62 -7.59 9.57 -0.55
CA ILE A 62 -6.41 10.44 -0.51
C ILE A 62 -6.23 11.17 -1.84
N SER A 63 -5.42 12.25 -1.85
CA SER A 63 -5.16 13.03 -3.05
C SER A 63 -4.30 12.26 -4.07
N ILE A 64 -4.40 12.63 -5.35
CA ILE A 64 -3.58 12.04 -6.43
C ILE A 64 -2.08 12.12 -6.13
N ARG A 65 -1.63 13.26 -5.55
CA ARG A 65 -0.23 13.44 -5.16
C ARG A 65 0.21 12.43 -4.09
N GLN A 66 -0.66 12.17 -3.12
CA GLN A 66 -0.39 11.19 -2.06
C GLN A 66 -0.43 9.75 -2.59
N VAL A 67 -1.31 9.45 -3.55
CA VAL A 67 -1.34 8.14 -4.25
C VAL A 67 0.01 7.84 -4.87
N ALA A 68 0.58 8.76 -5.64
CA ALA A 68 1.90 8.58 -6.27
C ALA A 68 3.00 8.23 -5.25
N GLY A 69 3.00 8.88 -4.09
CA GLY A 69 3.94 8.59 -3.00
C GLY A 69 3.77 7.18 -2.43
N ILE A 70 2.54 6.72 -2.26
CA ILE A 70 2.24 5.35 -1.76
C ILE A 70 2.67 4.30 -2.79
N LEU A 71 2.35 4.49 -4.07
CA LEU A 71 2.74 3.56 -5.13
C LEU A 71 4.27 3.46 -5.26
N ALA A 72 4.98 4.59 -5.21
CA ALA A 72 6.43 4.61 -5.18
C ALA A 72 7.00 3.81 -3.99
N ARG A 73 6.35 3.91 -2.83
CA ARG A 73 6.74 3.16 -1.64
C ARG A 73 6.50 1.66 -1.78
N ILE A 74 5.39 1.25 -2.38
CA ILE A 74 5.12 -0.17 -2.67
C ILE A 74 6.20 -0.75 -3.59
N LYS A 75 6.57 -0.02 -4.64
CA LYS A 75 7.67 -0.43 -5.54
C LYS A 75 8.98 -0.60 -4.77
N GLN A 76 9.32 0.34 -3.91
CA GLN A 76 10.54 0.26 -3.09
C GLN A 76 10.52 -0.94 -2.14
N LEU A 77 9.39 -1.28 -1.51
CA LEU A 77 9.26 -2.49 -0.68
C LEU A 77 9.55 -3.75 -1.48
N LYS A 78 9.03 -3.86 -2.70
CA LYS A 78 9.32 -4.98 -3.62
C LYS A 78 10.81 -5.07 -3.95
N GLU A 79 11.44 -3.96 -4.33
CA GLU A 79 12.86 -3.88 -4.66
C GLU A 79 13.77 -4.27 -3.50
N THR A 80 13.34 -4.03 -2.28
CA THR A 80 14.07 -4.40 -1.05
C THR A 80 13.74 -5.82 -0.55
N GLY A 81 13.04 -6.63 -1.34
CA GLY A 81 12.83 -8.06 -1.08
C GLY A 81 11.62 -8.40 -0.20
N HIS A 82 10.73 -7.44 0.04
CA HIS A 82 9.48 -7.71 0.76
C HIS A 82 8.42 -8.29 -0.17
N ALA A 83 7.68 -9.29 0.30
CA ALA A 83 6.45 -9.71 -0.34
C ALA A 83 5.33 -8.72 0.04
N VAL A 84 4.63 -8.16 -0.96
CA VAL A 84 3.54 -7.22 -0.73
C VAL A 84 2.24 -7.79 -1.25
N ILE A 85 1.23 -7.83 -0.40
CA ILE A 85 -0.15 -8.16 -0.79
C ILE A 85 -0.96 -6.87 -0.75
N LEU A 86 -1.45 -6.45 -1.90
CA LEU A 86 -2.27 -5.26 -2.09
C LEU A 86 -3.71 -5.68 -2.32
N VAL A 87 -4.62 -5.22 -1.48
CA VAL A 87 -6.07 -5.28 -1.72
C VAL A 87 -6.51 -3.92 -2.24
N SER A 88 -7.04 -3.86 -3.44
CA SER A 88 -7.52 -2.62 -4.06
C SER A 88 -8.54 -2.91 -5.16
N HIS A 89 -9.46 -1.98 -5.36
CA HIS A 89 -10.37 -1.94 -6.51
C HIS A 89 -9.93 -0.93 -7.58
N ARG A 90 -8.84 -0.21 -7.34
CA ARG A 90 -8.27 0.77 -8.28
C ARG A 90 -7.32 0.08 -9.25
N MET A 91 -7.84 -0.26 -10.44
CA MET A 91 -7.06 -1.02 -11.42
C MET A 91 -5.79 -0.31 -11.88
N MET A 92 -5.80 1.02 -11.98
CA MET A 92 -4.60 1.77 -12.33
C MET A 92 -3.47 1.53 -11.33
N ASP A 93 -3.77 1.53 -10.04
CA ASP A 93 -2.77 1.29 -9.00
C ASP A 93 -2.27 -0.16 -9.04
N VAL A 94 -3.19 -1.12 -9.18
CA VAL A 94 -2.88 -2.56 -9.28
C VAL A 94 -1.93 -2.83 -10.45
N PHE A 95 -2.25 -2.32 -11.63
CA PHE A 95 -1.45 -2.53 -12.84
C PHE A 95 -0.11 -1.78 -12.82
N GLU A 96 0.00 -0.74 -12.01
CA GLU A 96 1.26 0.00 -11.85
C GLU A 96 2.28 -0.72 -10.95
N VAL A 97 1.82 -1.41 -9.90
CA VAL A 97 2.74 -1.92 -8.86
C VAL A 97 2.74 -3.43 -8.67
N CYS A 98 1.70 -4.16 -9.11
CA CYS A 98 1.60 -5.59 -8.89
C CYS A 98 2.26 -6.41 -10.01
N ASP A 99 2.74 -7.60 -9.67
CA ASP A 99 3.29 -8.57 -10.63
C ASP A 99 2.24 -9.63 -11.00
N ARG A 100 1.31 -9.90 -10.09
CA ARG A 100 0.21 -10.85 -10.23
C ARG A 100 -1.07 -10.25 -9.68
N VAL A 101 -2.19 -10.72 -10.20
CA VAL A 101 -3.53 -10.39 -9.69
C VAL A 101 -4.31 -11.67 -9.40
N ALA A 102 -4.91 -11.73 -8.23
CA ALA A 102 -5.90 -12.74 -7.87
C ALA A 102 -7.26 -12.06 -7.69
N VAL A 103 -8.28 -12.59 -8.33
CA VAL A 103 -9.65 -12.08 -8.21
C VAL A 103 -10.45 -13.01 -7.31
N LEU A 104 -10.99 -12.44 -6.24
CA LEU A 104 -11.89 -13.09 -5.30
C LEU A 104 -13.31 -12.56 -5.50
N ARG A 105 -14.28 -13.45 -5.60
CA ARG A 105 -15.69 -13.10 -5.73
C ARG A 105 -16.56 -14.11 -4.99
N ARG A 106 -17.41 -13.62 -4.08
CA ARG A 106 -18.34 -14.46 -3.30
C ARG A 106 -17.65 -15.67 -2.63
N GLY A 107 -16.47 -15.42 -2.02
CA GLY A 107 -15.72 -16.45 -1.31
C GLY A 107 -14.90 -17.40 -2.20
N ASN A 108 -14.91 -17.23 -3.51
CA ASN A 108 -14.17 -18.08 -4.45
C ASN A 108 -13.06 -17.30 -5.16
N LYS A 109 -11.93 -17.97 -5.43
CA LYS A 109 -10.89 -17.46 -6.31
C LYS A 109 -11.33 -17.69 -7.75
N ILE A 110 -11.60 -16.61 -8.48
CA ILE A 110 -12.10 -16.62 -9.87
C ILE A 110 -10.95 -16.63 -10.86
N ALA A 111 -9.86 -15.94 -10.55
CA ALA A 111 -8.68 -15.87 -11.39
C ALA A 111 -7.41 -15.68 -10.54
N ASP A 112 -6.27 -16.09 -11.11
CA ASP A 112 -4.93 -15.86 -10.57
C ASP A 112 -3.96 -15.82 -11.75
N LYS A 113 -3.53 -14.61 -12.14
CA LYS A 113 -2.79 -14.37 -13.38
C LYS A 113 -1.61 -13.43 -13.15
N PRO A 114 -0.51 -13.59 -13.90
CA PRO A 114 0.47 -12.53 -14.07
C PRO A 114 -0.19 -11.28 -14.66
N ILE A 115 0.21 -10.10 -14.20
CA ILE A 115 -0.29 -8.81 -14.74
C ILE A 115 -0.05 -8.71 -16.25
N ALA A 116 1.06 -9.23 -16.75
CA ALA A 116 1.39 -9.24 -18.17
C ALA A 116 0.40 -10.04 -19.04
N ASN A 117 -0.39 -10.93 -18.46
CA ASN A 117 -1.32 -11.82 -19.17
C ASN A 117 -2.79 -11.40 -19.01
N THR A 118 -3.04 -10.20 -18.57
CA THR A 118 -4.38 -9.66 -18.36
C THR A 118 -4.40 -8.14 -18.60
N ASN A 119 -5.56 -7.52 -18.46
CA ASN A 119 -5.75 -6.09 -18.59
C ASN A 119 -6.81 -5.59 -17.59
N PRO A 120 -6.91 -4.26 -17.34
CA PRO A 120 -7.86 -3.69 -16.39
C PRO A 120 -9.32 -4.04 -16.69
N GLU A 121 -9.71 -4.12 -17.94
CA GLU A 121 -11.08 -4.43 -18.38
C GLU A 121 -11.46 -5.86 -18.02
N GLU A 122 -10.57 -6.83 -18.29
CA GLU A 122 -10.77 -8.24 -17.93
C GLU A 122 -10.89 -8.41 -16.42
N VAL A 123 -9.96 -7.82 -15.65
CA VAL A 123 -9.98 -7.92 -14.18
C VAL A 123 -11.24 -7.29 -13.60
N THR A 124 -11.66 -6.13 -14.11
CA THR A 124 -12.93 -5.49 -13.71
C THR A 124 -14.13 -6.35 -14.03
N GLY A 125 -14.16 -6.97 -15.21
CA GLY A 125 -15.22 -7.90 -15.61
C GLY A 125 -15.31 -9.11 -14.70
N LEU A 126 -14.18 -9.66 -14.26
CA LEU A 126 -14.12 -10.78 -13.31
C LEU A 126 -14.58 -10.37 -11.90
N ILE A 127 -14.23 -9.17 -11.45
CA ILE A 127 -14.66 -8.63 -10.16
C ILE A 127 -16.17 -8.45 -10.12
N THR A 128 -16.74 -7.81 -11.15
CA THR A 128 -18.17 -7.48 -11.22
C THR A 128 -19.04 -8.69 -11.56
N GLY A 129 -18.47 -9.73 -12.17
CA GLY A 129 -19.19 -10.89 -12.66
C GLY A 129 -19.72 -10.74 -14.09
N ALA A 130 -19.31 -9.68 -14.82
CA ALA A 130 -19.57 -9.56 -16.26
C ALA A 130 -18.80 -10.65 -17.04
N LEU A 131 -17.67 -11.09 -16.51
CA LEU A 131 -16.93 -12.29 -16.93
C LEU A 131 -16.97 -13.32 -15.81
N GLU A 132 -17.24 -14.60 -16.14
CA GLU A 132 -17.36 -15.66 -15.14
C GLU A 132 -16.00 -16.26 -14.75
N LYS A 133 -15.12 -16.45 -15.73
CA LYS A 133 -13.74 -16.96 -15.58
C LYS A 133 -12.82 -16.30 -16.62
N ALA A 134 -11.55 -16.28 -16.26
CA ALA A 134 -10.49 -15.87 -17.17
C ALA A 134 -9.92 -17.08 -17.91
#